data_e1d966ddea594bcc5ca0db3c47a57713
#
_entry.id   e1d966ddea594bcc5ca0db3c47a57713
#
_cell.length_a   1.000
_cell.length_b   1.000
_cell.length_c   1.000
_cell.angle_alpha   90.00
_cell.angle_beta   90.00
_cell.angle_gamma   90.00
#
_symmetry.space_group_name_H-M   'P 1'
#
loop_
_entity.id
_entity.type
_entity.pdbx_description
1 polymer ?
#
loop_
_entity_poly.entity_id
_entity_poly.type
_entity_poly.pdbx_seq_one_letter_code
_entity_poly.pdbx_strand_id
1 'polypeptide(L)'
;ANIKFKTIRLEPNGIPREHMSFEQIDFNRWIRDDWEESQIYENFEYTKYLFVVFQYDETETQNKDREPYLKGIMLWNMPEVVIEHELKDLWNTTKSILETGVELKPVPKGVSNNLPGTKFNGVCHIRPKGKDGNDKVVLPDGQEITKQCYWLNREYIAEIVKDLK
;
A
#
# COMPACT_ATOMS: atom_id res chain seq x y z
N ALA A 1 19.46 -0.95 11.03
CA ALA A 1 18.28 -1.10 10.17
C ALA A 1 17.03 -0.87 10.98
N ASN A 2 16.06 -0.16 10.40
CA ASN A 2 14.75 0.03 11.02
C ASN A 2 13.93 -1.24 10.91
N ILE A 3 13.31 -1.64 12.01
CA ILE A 3 12.34 -2.73 12.02
C ILE A 3 10.98 -2.14 12.42
N LYS A 4 9.98 -2.36 11.58
CA LYS A 4 8.60 -1.94 11.85
C LYS A 4 7.70 -3.16 11.91
N PHE A 5 6.63 -3.06 12.68
CA PHE A 5 5.68 -4.14 12.86
C PHE A 5 4.46 -3.93 11.99
N LYS A 6 3.96 -5.01 11.39
CA LYS A 6 2.68 -5.04 10.67
C LYS A 6 1.92 -6.28 11.09
N THR A 7 0.64 -6.12 11.36
CA THR A 7 -0.26 -7.23 11.66
C THR A 7 -1.01 -7.62 10.40
N ILE A 8 -1.05 -8.92 10.10
CA ILE A 8 -1.76 -9.47 8.95
C ILE A 8 -2.84 -10.41 9.46
N ARG A 9 -4.05 -10.26 8.94
CA ARG A 9 -5.17 -11.16 9.24
C ARG A 9 -5.61 -11.83 7.96
N LEU A 10 -5.33 -13.12 7.86
CA LEU A 10 -5.67 -13.93 6.69
C LEU A 10 -7.09 -14.49 6.84
N GLU A 11 -7.85 -14.43 5.76
CA GLU A 11 -9.11 -15.16 5.64
C GLU A 11 -8.82 -16.67 5.52
N PRO A 12 -9.85 -17.55 5.65
CA PRO A 12 -9.62 -18.98 5.52
C PRO A 12 -8.95 -19.40 4.21
N ASN A 13 -9.12 -18.61 3.14
CA ASN A 13 -8.48 -18.86 1.85
C ASN A 13 -7.00 -18.45 1.79
N GLY A 14 -6.45 -17.92 2.89
CA GLY A 14 -5.05 -17.49 2.96
C GLY A 14 -4.75 -16.11 2.41
N ILE A 15 -5.78 -15.35 2.02
CA ILE A 15 -5.63 -14.00 1.49
C ILE A 15 -6.09 -12.99 2.55
N PRO A 16 -5.33 -11.90 2.81
CA PRO A 16 -5.79 -10.86 3.72
C PRO A 16 -7.10 -10.23 3.23
N ARG A 17 -7.96 -9.87 4.16
CA ARG A 17 -9.20 -9.16 3.83
C ARG A 17 -8.91 -7.78 3.27
N GLU A 18 -7.87 -7.13 3.76
CA GLU A 18 -7.51 -5.76 3.40
C GLU A 18 -6.13 -5.69 2.77
N HIS A 19 -5.95 -4.69 1.91
CA HIS A 19 -4.62 -4.29 1.46
C HIS A 19 -3.84 -3.70 2.62
N MET A 20 -2.51 -3.63 2.50
CA MET A 20 -1.65 -3.10 3.57
C MET A 20 -1.15 -1.72 3.21
N SER A 21 -1.47 -0.72 4.05
CA SER A 21 -0.98 0.64 3.86
C SER A 21 0.41 0.81 4.48
N PHE A 22 1.15 1.75 3.90
CA PHE A 22 2.46 2.15 4.41
C PHE A 22 2.45 3.65 4.72
N GLU A 23 3.33 4.42 4.14
CA GLU A 23 3.45 5.83 4.48
C GLU A 23 2.50 6.71 3.66
N GLN A 24 2.12 7.84 4.25
CA GLN A 24 1.43 8.88 3.51
C GLN A 24 2.39 9.47 2.48
N ILE A 25 1.92 9.65 1.26
CA ILE A 25 2.72 10.17 0.16
C ILE A 25 2.93 11.68 0.35
N ASP A 26 4.20 12.10 0.33
CA ASP A 26 4.60 13.48 0.19
C ASP A 26 4.77 13.77 -1.31
N PHE A 27 3.73 14.29 -1.94
CA PHE A 27 3.72 14.51 -3.39
C PHE A 27 4.78 15.50 -3.86
N ASN A 28 5.19 16.45 -3.01
CA ASN A 28 6.25 17.39 -3.36
C ASN A 28 7.60 16.68 -3.43
N ARG A 29 7.85 15.74 -2.54
CA ARG A 29 9.04 14.89 -2.62
C ARG A 29 8.99 14.01 -3.88
N TRP A 30 7.84 13.39 -4.16
CA TRP A 30 7.70 12.46 -5.28
C TRP A 30 7.94 13.13 -6.63
N ILE A 31 7.55 14.38 -6.80
CA ILE A 31 7.81 15.11 -8.05
C ILE A 31 9.24 15.63 -8.16
N ARG A 32 9.90 15.90 -7.03
CA ARG A 32 11.23 16.49 -6.96
C ARG A 32 12.37 15.46 -6.95
N ASP A 33 12.22 14.40 -6.16
CA ASP A 33 13.31 13.49 -5.85
C ASP A 33 13.56 12.48 -6.98
N ASP A 34 14.82 12.01 -7.07
CA ASP A 34 15.19 10.89 -7.93
C ASP A 34 14.84 9.57 -7.24
N TRP A 35 14.86 8.47 -8.00
CA TRP A 35 14.40 7.17 -7.52
C TRP A 35 15.09 6.70 -6.24
N GLU A 36 16.42 6.70 -6.21
CA GLU A 36 17.18 6.20 -5.06
C GLU A 36 17.08 7.10 -3.82
N GLU A 37 16.58 8.31 -3.98
CA GLU A 37 16.34 9.28 -2.91
C GLU A 37 14.85 9.41 -2.59
N SER A 38 14.01 8.66 -3.30
CA SER A 38 12.56 8.76 -3.16
C SER A 38 12.07 8.19 -1.84
N GLN A 39 10.94 8.71 -1.38
CA GLN A 39 10.30 8.27 -0.14
C GLN A 39 10.03 6.77 -0.14
N ILE A 40 9.48 6.24 -1.23
CA ILE A 40 9.08 4.83 -1.31
C ILE A 40 10.30 3.91 -1.41
N TYR A 41 11.35 4.32 -2.13
CA TYR A 41 12.59 3.56 -2.21
C TYR A 41 13.25 3.46 -0.84
N GLU A 42 13.43 4.59 -0.17
CA GLU A 42 14.04 4.63 1.17
C GLU A 42 13.30 3.74 2.16
N ASN A 43 11.97 3.76 2.12
CA ASN A 43 11.17 2.94 3.03
C ASN A 43 11.45 1.44 2.83
N PHE A 44 11.33 0.94 1.60
CA PHE A 44 11.44 -0.49 1.35
C PHE A 44 12.89 -0.99 1.31
N GLU A 45 13.83 -0.16 0.91
CA GLU A 45 15.25 -0.54 0.92
C GLU A 45 15.83 -0.61 2.33
N TYR A 46 15.45 0.34 3.20
CA TYR A 46 16.10 0.49 4.51
C TYR A 46 15.23 0.04 5.70
N THR A 47 14.05 -0.45 5.47
CA THR A 47 13.15 -0.92 6.53
C THR A 47 12.88 -2.41 6.39
N LYS A 48 13.06 -3.15 7.50
CA LYS A 48 12.60 -4.52 7.62
C LYS A 48 11.25 -4.51 8.30
N TYR A 49 10.37 -5.40 7.88
CA TYR A 49 9.05 -5.52 8.48
C TYR A 49 8.93 -6.83 9.22
N LEU A 50 8.50 -6.77 10.46
CA LEU A 50 8.12 -7.95 11.23
C LEU A 50 6.63 -8.13 11.07
N PHE A 51 6.25 -9.19 10.35
CA PHE A 51 4.86 -9.53 10.12
C PHE A 51 4.39 -10.47 11.23
N VAL A 52 3.35 -10.06 11.94
CA VAL A 52 2.64 -10.90 12.91
C VAL A 52 1.38 -11.37 12.20
N VAL A 53 1.32 -12.65 11.87
CA VAL A 53 0.30 -13.20 10.97
C VAL A 53 -0.72 -13.99 11.77
N PHE A 54 -1.97 -13.57 11.66
CA PHE A 54 -3.14 -14.26 12.21
C PHE A 54 -3.96 -14.83 11.07
N GLN A 55 -4.72 -15.86 11.35
CA GLN A 55 -5.64 -16.46 10.38
C GLN A 55 -6.96 -16.83 11.02
N TYR A 56 -8.04 -16.66 10.27
CA TYR A 56 -9.36 -17.10 10.66
C TYR A 56 -9.63 -18.50 10.10
N ASP A 57 -10.28 -19.36 10.90
CA ASP A 57 -10.75 -20.69 10.46
C ASP A 57 -12.07 -20.60 9.70
N GLU A 58 -12.85 -19.56 10.00
CA GLU A 58 -14.18 -19.35 9.45
C GLU A 58 -14.28 -17.97 8.80
N THR A 59 -15.17 -17.83 7.82
CA THR A 59 -15.49 -16.53 7.24
C THR A 59 -16.37 -15.72 8.21
N GLU A 60 -16.43 -14.42 8.01
CA GLU A 60 -17.29 -13.54 8.79
C GLU A 60 -18.78 -13.92 8.65
N THR A 61 -19.17 -14.39 7.45
CA THR A 61 -20.53 -14.86 7.19
C THR A 61 -20.86 -16.12 8.00
N GLN A 62 -19.89 -17.03 8.15
CA GLN A 62 -20.06 -18.25 8.93
C GLN A 62 -20.14 -17.96 10.43
N ASN A 63 -19.35 -17.01 10.91
CA ASN A 63 -19.30 -16.65 12.32
C ASN A 63 -18.95 -15.17 12.51
N LYS A 64 -19.92 -14.37 12.94
CA LYS A 64 -19.71 -12.93 13.17
C LYS A 64 -18.74 -12.64 14.32
N ASP A 65 -18.68 -13.55 15.29
CA ASP A 65 -17.85 -13.40 16.48
C ASP A 65 -16.53 -14.15 16.35
N ARG A 66 -16.13 -14.44 15.12
CA ARG A 66 -14.90 -15.16 14.85
C ARG A 66 -13.68 -14.44 15.41
N GLU A 67 -12.73 -15.23 15.89
CA GLU A 67 -11.45 -14.74 16.34
C GLU A 67 -10.32 -15.43 15.58
N PRO A 68 -9.27 -14.68 15.18
CA PRO A 68 -8.15 -15.29 14.49
C PRO A 68 -7.20 -15.95 15.48
N TYR A 69 -6.52 -16.98 15.02
CA TYR A 69 -5.41 -17.57 15.76
C TYR A 69 -4.07 -17.05 15.21
N LEU A 70 -3.06 -17.03 16.07
CA LEU A 70 -1.71 -16.67 15.65
C LEU A 70 -1.15 -17.78 14.76
N LYS A 71 -0.91 -17.46 13.50
CA LYS A 71 -0.33 -18.41 12.55
C LYS A 71 1.20 -18.43 12.65
N GLY A 72 1.82 -17.28 12.82
CA GLY A 72 3.26 -17.18 12.94
C GLY A 72 3.77 -15.76 12.79
N ILE A 73 5.08 -15.65 12.82
CA ILE A 73 5.79 -14.38 12.73
C ILE A 73 6.89 -14.55 11.69
N MET A 74 7.08 -13.54 10.82
CA MET A 74 8.18 -13.56 9.89
C MET A 74 8.78 -12.17 9.71
N LEU A 75 10.10 -12.14 9.56
CA LEU A 75 10.82 -10.92 9.22
C LEU A 75 10.93 -10.85 7.70
N TRP A 76 10.55 -9.72 7.13
CA TRP A 76 10.49 -9.56 5.69
C TRP A 76 11.16 -8.27 5.22
N ASN A 77 11.94 -8.41 4.15
CA ASN A 77 12.42 -7.29 3.35
C ASN A 77 11.82 -7.42 1.96
N MET A 78 11.44 -6.30 1.35
CA MET A 78 11.04 -6.37 -0.05
C MET A 78 12.24 -6.84 -0.90
N PRO A 79 12.07 -7.86 -1.76
CA PRO A 79 13.14 -8.28 -2.67
C PRO A 79 13.58 -7.15 -3.58
N GLU A 80 14.87 -7.06 -3.84
CA GLU A 80 15.41 -6.00 -4.70
C GLU A 80 14.81 -6.02 -6.10
N VAL A 81 14.50 -7.20 -6.63
CA VAL A 81 13.85 -7.31 -7.94
C VAL A 81 12.48 -6.63 -7.95
N VAL A 82 11.72 -6.71 -6.86
CA VAL A 82 10.42 -6.05 -6.74
C VAL A 82 10.60 -4.53 -6.59
N ILE A 83 11.57 -4.11 -5.79
CA ILE A 83 11.88 -2.67 -5.61
C ILE A 83 12.22 -2.04 -6.96
N GLU A 84 13.06 -2.69 -7.76
CA GLU A 84 13.56 -2.13 -9.03
C GLU A 84 12.58 -2.30 -10.20
N HIS A 85 11.51 -3.06 -10.06
CA HIS A 85 10.51 -3.29 -11.10
C HIS A 85 9.14 -2.75 -10.71
N GLU A 86 8.31 -3.51 -9.99
CA GLU A 86 6.94 -3.10 -9.71
C GLU A 86 6.87 -1.84 -8.87
N LEU A 87 7.72 -1.70 -7.86
CA LEU A 87 7.73 -0.52 -7.00
C LEU A 87 8.19 0.71 -7.76
N LYS A 88 9.26 0.57 -8.54
CA LYS A 88 9.80 1.65 -9.36
C LYS A 88 8.80 2.08 -10.44
N ASP A 89 8.10 1.13 -11.05
CA ASP A 89 7.06 1.43 -12.03
C ASP A 89 5.92 2.26 -11.44
N LEU A 90 5.52 1.93 -10.21
CA LEU A 90 4.51 2.71 -9.49
C LEU A 90 4.99 4.15 -9.30
N TRP A 91 6.22 4.31 -8.83
CA TRP A 91 6.82 5.63 -8.60
C TRP A 91 6.97 6.43 -9.88
N ASN A 92 7.52 5.82 -10.94
CA ASN A 92 7.69 6.47 -12.23
C ASN A 92 6.37 6.94 -12.83
N THR A 93 5.37 6.07 -12.81
CA THR A 93 4.04 6.39 -13.34
C THR A 93 3.40 7.52 -12.54
N THR A 94 3.50 7.45 -11.22
CA THR A 94 2.95 8.50 -10.35
C THR A 94 3.66 9.83 -10.59
N LYS A 95 4.99 9.83 -10.68
CA LYS A 95 5.77 11.04 -10.95
C LYS A 95 5.36 11.67 -12.27
N SER A 96 5.18 10.88 -13.33
CA SER A 96 4.72 11.35 -14.64
C SER A 96 3.34 11.98 -14.56
N ILE A 97 2.43 11.37 -13.80
CA ILE A 97 1.08 11.93 -13.57
C ILE A 97 1.15 13.26 -12.82
N LEU A 98 2.01 13.34 -11.79
CA LEU A 98 2.20 14.58 -11.04
C LEU A 98 2.76 15.71 -11.93
N GLU A 99 3.68 15.38 -12.82
CA GLU A 99 4.27 16.35 -13.75
C GLU A 99 3.28 16.86 -14.80
N THR A 100 2.37 15.99 -15.25
CA THR A 100 1.32 16.31 -16.22
C THR A 100 0.12 16.99 -15.58
N GLY A 101 -0.11 16.71 -14.31
CA GLY A 101 -1.30 17.14 -13.56
C GLY A 101 -2.24 15.97 -13.29
N VAL A 102 -2.63 15.81 -12.02
CA VAL A 102 -3.56 14.76 -11.61
C VAL A 102 -4.96 15.07 -12.13
N GLU A 103 -5.59 14.09 -12.76
CA GLU A 103 -6.99 14.22 -13.21
C GLU A 103 -7.94 13.87 -12.08
N LEU A 104 -8.71 14.84 -11.62
CA LEU A 104 -9.70 14.66 -10.55
C LEU A 104 -11.09 14.77 -11.15
N LYS A 105 -11.93 13.76 -10.90
CA LYS A 105 -13.31 13.71 -11.40
C LYS A 105 -14.30 13.45 -10.28
N PRO A 106 -15.34 14.29 -10.11
CA PRO A 106 -16.41 14.00 -9.18
C PRO A 106 -17.10 12.68 -9.53
N VAL A 107 -17.36 11.86 -8.51
CA VAL A 107 -18.11 10.61 -8.63
C VAL A 107 -19.15 10.57 -7.50
N PRO A 108 -20.16 9.66 -7.54
CA PRO A 108 -21.23 9.66 -6.53
C PRO A 108 -20.74 9.58 -5.09
N LYS A 109 -19.58 8.97 -4.84
CA LYS A 109 -19.03 8.79 -3.48
C LYS A 109 -17.75 9.60 -3.23
N GLY A 110 -17.55 10.72 -3.92
CA GLY A 110 -16.38 11.55 -3.70
C GLY A 110 -15.72 12.00 -4.98
N VAL A 111 -14.41 11.89 -5.05
CA VAL A 111 -13.62 12.32 -6.21
C VAL A 111 -12.67 11.19 -6.61
N SER A 112 -12.74 10.77 -7.86
CA SER A 112 -11.77 9.81 -8.42
C SER A 112 -10.55 10.54 -8.93
N ASN A 113 -9.43 9.80 -9.02
CA ASN A 113 -8.17 10.30 -9.57
C ASN A 113 -7.58 9.27 -10.52
N ASN A 114 -6.54 9.67 -11.26
CA ASN A 114 -5.85 8.79 -12.21
C ASN A 114 -4.54 8.22 -11.70
N LEU A 115 -4.31 8.23 -10.38
CA LEU A 115 -3.15 7.59 -9.79
C LEU A 115 -3.26 6.06 -9.90
N PRO A 116 -2.11 5.33 -9.94
CA PRO A 116 -2.14 3.87 -10.11
C PRO A 116 -2.92 3.17 -9.00
N GLY A 117 -3.97 2.45 -9.37
CA GLY A 117 -4.85 1.73 -8.45
C GLY A 117 -4.47 0.25 -8.28
N THR A 118 -5.37 -0.52 -7.68
CA THR A 118 -5.12 -1.93 -7.33
C THR A 118 -4.82 -2.85 -8.52
N LYS A 119 -5.24 -2.46 -9.71
CA LYS A 119 -5.03 -3.25 -10.94
C LYS A 119 -3.79 -2.87 -11.72
N PHE A 120 -2.98 -1.95 -11.20
CA PHE A 120 -1.81 -1.42 -11.91
C PHE A 120 -0.76 -2.50 -12.18
N ASN A 121 -0.25 -3.18 -11.16
CA ASN A 121 0.78 -4.22 -11.34
C ASN A 121 0.63 -5.44 -10.41
N GLY A 122 -0.41 -5.49 -9.61
CA GLY A 122 -0.66 -6.63 -8.71
C GLY A 122 0.15 -6.65 -7.42
N VAL A 123 1.13 -5.77 -7.27
CA VAL A 123 2.03 -5.72 -6.12
C VAL A 123 1.74 -4.51 -5.23
N CYS A 124 1.67 -3.35 -5.82
CA CYS A 124 1.52 -2.09 -5.09
C CYS A 124 0.60 -1.12 -5.84
N HIS A 125 0.03 -0.20 -5.09
CA HIS A 125 -0.90 0.78 -5.63
C HIS A 125 -1.00 1.98 -4.69
N ILE A 126 -1.74 3.00 -5.14
CA ILE A 126 -2.02 4.21 -4.36
C ILE A 126 -3.51 4.28 -4.12
N ARG A 127 -3.90 4.56 -2.88
CA ARG A 127 -5.30 4.80 -2.54
C ARG A 127 -5.40 5.71 -1.33
N PRO A 128 -6.59 6.34 -1.14
CA PRO A 128 -6.78 7.28 -0.03
C PRO A 128 -6.61 6.61 1.33
N LYS A 129 -5.98 7.36 2.24
CA LYS A 129 -5.98 7.02 3.66
C LYS A 129 -5.88 8.32 4.45
N GLY A 130 -7.00 8.96 4.67
CA GLY A 130 -7.14 10.11 5.53
C GLY A 130 -8.13 9.81 6.63
N LYS A 131 -8.37 10.78 7.49
CA LYS A 131 -9.38 10.70 8.54
C LYS A 131 -10.77 10.55 7.93
N ASP A 132 -11.03 11.32 6.86
CA ASP A 132 -12.24 11.28 6.05
C ASP A 132 -11.95 11.93 4.69
N GLY A 133 -12.97 12.06 3.83
CA GLY A 133 -12.79 12.65 2.50
C GLY A 133 -12.37 14.11 2.50
N ASN A 134 -12.48 14.81 3.63
CA ASN A 134 -12.09 16.22 3.79
C ASN A 134 -10.65 16.36 4.31
N ASP A 135 -10.00 15.27 4.68
CA ASP A 135 -8.60 15.27 5.12
C ASP A 135 -7.71 15.28 3.87
N LYS A 136 -7.37 16.49 3.43
CA LYS A 136 -6.74 16.73 2.13
C LYS A 136 -5.34 17.31 2.23
N VAL A 137 -4.59 17.13 1.15
CA VAL A 137 -3.29 17.78 0.92
C VAL A 137 -3.32 18.48 -0.42
N VAL A 138 -2.40 19.43 -0.62
CA VAL A 138 -2.25 20.17 -1.86
C VAL A 138 -1.25 19.45 -2.76
N LEU A 139 -1.66 19.20 -4.00
CA LEU A 139 -0.78 18.63 -5.04
C LEU A 139 0.18 19.69 -5.57
N PRO A 140 1.29 19.26 -6.24
CA PRO A 140 2.25 20.22 -6.81
C PRO A 140 1.64 21.23 -7.78
N ASP A 141 0.53 20.88 -8.45
CA ASP A 141 -0.17 21.78 -9.37
C ASP A 141 -1.20 22.68 -8.70
N GLY A 142 -1.32 22.64 -7.37
CA GLY A 142 -2.23 23.45 -6.58
C GLY A 142 -3.60 22.84 -6.33
N GLN A 143 -3.94 21.72 -6.96
CA GLN A 143 -5.20 21.02 -6.68
C GLN A 143 -5.15 20.36 -5.30
N GLU A 144 -6.32 20.16 -4.69
CA GLU A 144 -6.41 19.43 -3.43
C GLU A 144 -6.87 18.00 -3.67
N ILE A 145 -6.27 17.06 -2.95
CA ILE A 145 -6.63 15.65 -3.00
C ILE A 145 -6.71 15.11 -1.56
N THR A 146 -7.59 14.15 -1.32
CA THR A 146 -7.58 13.40 -0.05
C THR A 146 -6.20 12.79 0.15
N LYS A 147 -5.71 12.77 1.38
CA LYS A 147 -4.42 12.15 1.70
C LYS A 147 -4.34 10.75 1.12
N GLN A 148 -3.22 10.44 0.50
CA GLN A 148 -2.96 9.15 -0.16
C GLN A 148 -1.80 8.46 0.51
N CYS A 149 -1.86 7.13 0.56
CA CYS A 149 -0.73 6.30 0.94
C CYS A 149 -0.36 5.40 -0.23
N TYR A 150 0.85 4.86 -0.22
CA TYR A 150 1.16 3.71 -1.04
C TYR A 150 0.88 2.45 -0.22
N TRP A 151 0.37 1.43 -0.91
CA TRP A 151 -0.13 0.19 -0.32
C TRP A 151 0.45 -1.02 -1.05
N LEU A 152 0.59 -2.12 -0.34
CA LEU A 152 0.82 -3.41 -0.99
C LEU A 152 -0.52 -4.13 -1.16
N ASN A 153 -0.68 -4.76 -2.32
CA ASN A 153 -1.88 -5.52 -2.63
C ASN A 153 -1.99 -6.75 -1.71
N ARG A 154 -3.21 -7.06 -1.28
CA ARG A 154 -3.46 -8.24 -0.43
C ARG A 154 -3.01 -9.54 -1.09
N GLU A 155 -3.12 -9.64 -2.41
CA GLU A 155 -2.70 -10.81 -3.16
C GLU A 155 -1.17 -10.98 -3.08
N TYR A 156 -0.42 -9.89 -3.12
CA TYR A 156 1.02 -9.92 -2.93
C TYR A 156 1.40 -10.30 -1.49
N ILE A 157 0.69 -9.76 -0.51
CA ILE A 157 0.89 -10.13 0.90
C ILE A 157 0.65 -11.63 1.08
N ALA A 158 -0.41 -12.18 0.48
CA ALA A 158 -0.69 -13.62 0.52
C ALA A 158 0.50 -14.45 -0.01
N GLU A 159 1.11 -14.00 -1.12
CA GLU A 159 2.29 -14.66 -1.68
C GLU A 159 3.47 -14.65 -0.71
N ILE A 160 3.71 -13.52 -0.04
CA ILE A 160 4.81 -13.39 0.92
C ILE A 160 4.67 -14.39 2.06
N VAL A 161 3.47 -14.58 2.58
CA VAL A 161 3.24 -15.38 3.81
C VAL A 161 2.75 -16.81 3.54
N LYS A 162 2.60 -17.22 2.28
CA LYS A 162 2.00 -18.52 1.93
C LYS A 162 2.73 -19.73 2.52
N ASP A 163 4.05 -19.63 2.71
CA ASP A 163 4.85 -20.71 3.22
C ASP A 163 4.99 -20.71 4.75
N LEU A 164 4.39 -19.75 5.41
CA LEU A 164 4.36 -19.67 6.86
C LEU A 164 3.43 -20.74 7.43
N LYS A 165 3.98 -21.62 8.28
CA LYS A 165 3.24 -22.73 8.87
C LYS A 165 3.00 -22.54 10.36
#